data_25c3313a0585a3a8be681a249bfb772a
#
_entry.id   25c3313a0585a3a8be681a249bfb772a
#
_cell.length_a   1.000
_cell.length_b   1.000
_cell.length_c   1.000
_cell.angle_alpha   90.00
_cell.angle_beta   90.00
_cell.angle_gamma   90.00
#
_symmetry.space_group_name_H-M   'P 1'
#
loop_
_entity.id
_entity.type
_entity.pdbx_description
1 polymer ?
#
loop_
_entity_poly.entity_id
_entity_poly.type
_entity_poly.pdbx_seq_one_letter_code
_entity_poly.pdbx_strand_id
1 'polypeptide(L)'
;MIQQNENEKSVTYLTTFSKLIRTLFNNADKKEINLYDEIETCKLYLQLEAMRFDTKFSYAVHVDENIDLKSVQVPALIIQPFIENAIWHGIIPHNSGGHVSLNVLFKGDVIDVVIDDDGIGREASQLNKSASSLAHQSKG
;
A
#
# COMPACT_ATOMS: atom_id res chain seq x y z
N MET A 1 23.01 20.11 -14.40
CA MET A 1 21.81 19.37 -14.84
C MET A 1 21.54 18.15 -13.97
N ILE A 2 22.56 17.32 -13.75
CA ILE A 2 22.40 16.13 -12.88
C ILE A 2 22.05 16.58 -11.47
N GLN A 3 22.66 17.65 -10.98
CA GLN A 3 22.37 18.15 -9.65
C GLN A 3 20.95 18.70 -9.50
N GLN A 4 20.40 19.30 -10.54
CA GLN A 4 19.03 19.80 -10.50
C GLN A 4 18.03 18.64 -10.40
N ASN A 5 18.26 17.57 -11.16
CA ASN A 5 17.39 16.41 -11.09
C ASN A 5 17.43 15.76 -9.71
N GLU A 6 18.61 15.68 -9.11
CA GLU A 6 18.75 15.13 -7.77
C GLU A 6 18.07 16.01 -6.74
N ASN A 7 18.15 17.33 -6.88
CA ASN A 7 17.48 18.24 -5.97
C ASN A 7 15.96 18.12 -6.11
N GLU A 8 15.45 18.03 -7.32
CA GLU A 8 14.03 17.86 -7.53
C GLU A 8 13.53 16.55 -6.95
N LYS A 9 14.28 15.47 -7.14
CA LYS A 9 13.92 14.17 -6.56
C LYS A 9 13.93 14.24 -5.03
N SER A 10 14.92 14.91 -4.46
CA SER A 10 15.00 15.06 -3.01
C SER A 10 13.85 15.87 -2.46
N VAL A 11 13.46 16.94 -3.13
CA VAL A 11 12.33 17.75 -2.71
C VAL A 11 11.04 16.96 -2.81
N THR A 12 10.85 16.21 -3.90
CA THR A 12 9.67 15.37 -4.08
C THR A 12 9.60 14.31 -2.99
N TYR A 13 10.71 13.65 -2.71
CA TYR A 13 10.77 12.62 -1.67
C TYR A 13 10.38 13.21 -0.31
N LEU A 14 10.98 14.34 0.06
CA LEU A 14 10.70 14.98 1.35
C LEU A 14 9.25 15.43 1.45
N THR A 15 8.72 15.98 0.37
CA THR A 15 7.33 16.42 0.33
C THR A 15 6.38 15.23 0.51
N THR A 16 6.63 14.14 -0.20
CA THR A 16 5.83 12.93 -0.12
C THR A 16 5.95 12.29 1.26
N PHE A 17 7.17 12.22 1.79
CA PHE A 17 7.43 11.70 3.13
C PHE A 17 6.68 12.51 4.19
N SER A 18 6.75 13.84 4.10
CA SER A 18 6.05 14.72 5.04
C SER A 18 4.54 14.49 4.98
N LYS A 19 4.01 14.32 3.77
CA LYS A 19 2.59 14.06 3.58
C LYS A 19 2.18 12.73 4.21
N LEU A 20 3.01 11.70 4.03
CA LEU A 20 2.73 10.39 4.64
C LEU A 20 2.75 10.49 6.15
N ILE A 21 3.77 11.11 6.72
CA ILE A 21 3.89 11.26 8.17
C ILE A 21 2.70 12.02 8.74
N ARG A 22 2.30 13.10 8.07
CA ARG A 22 1.14 13.88 8.51
C ARG A 22 -0.13 13.04 8.47
N THR A 23 -0.32 12.26 7.42
CA THR A 23 -1.50 11.40 7.27
C THR A 23 -1.51 10.33 8.37
N LEU A 24 -0.38 9.69 8.62
CA LEU A 24 -0.28 8.68 9.67
C LEU A 24 -0.55 9.29 11.04
N PHE A 25 -0.02 10.47 11.29
CA PHE A 25 -0.22 11.17 12.55
C PHE A 25 -1.70 11.52 12.76
N ASN A 26 -2.34 12.01 11.71
CA ASN A 26 -3.76 12.36 11.79
C ASN A 26 -4.64 11.15 12.04
N ASN A 27 -4.24 9.98 11.56
CA ASN A 27 -5.01 8.75 11.72
C ASN A 27 -4.65 7.96 12.97
N ALA A 28 -3.61 8.36 13.69
CA ALA A 28 -3.09 7.59 14.82
C ALA A 28 -4.11 7.44 15.96
N ASP A 29 -4.94 8.46 16.16
CA ASP A 29 -5.93 8.46 17.23
C ASP A 29 -7.25 7.81 16.82
N LYS A 30 -7.40 7.46 15.56
CA LYS A 30 -8.66 6.93 15.05
C LYS A 30 -8.65 5.42 15.10
N LYS A 31 -9.75 4.84 15.56
CA LYS A 31 -9.91 3.39 15.51
C LYS A 31 -10.26 2.93 14.11
N GLU A 32 -11.09 3.70 13.45
CA GLU A 32 -11.52 3.40 12.09
C GLU A 32 -11.36 4.63 11.21
N ILE A 33 -11.02 4.39 9.95
CA ILE A 33 -10.97 5.42 8.93
C ILE A 33 -11.72 4.89 7.70
N ASN A 34 -12.04 5.77 6.76
CA ASN A 34 -12.65 5.26 5.55
C ASN A 34 -11.59 4.58 4.69
N LEU A 35 -12.06 3.67 3.85
CA LEU A 35 -11.17 2.86 3.02
C LEU A 35 -10.38 3.73 2.03
N TYR A 36 -10.97 4.84 1.60
CA TYR A 36 -10.27 5.77 0.73
C TYR A 36 -8.99 6.27 1.38
N ASP A 37 -9.09 6.71 2.64
CA ASP A 37 -7.91 7.23 3.36
C ASP A 37 -6.86 6.14 3.57
N GLU A 38 -7.28 4.93 3.86
CA GLU A 38 -6.35 3.83 4.04
C GLU A 38 -5.60 3.53 2.73
N ILE A 39 -6.31 3.50 1.62
CA ILE A 39 -5.69 3.25 0.32
C ILE A 39 -4.75 4.39 -0.08
N GLU A 40 -5.14 5.64 0.18
CA GLU A 40 -4.28 6.78 -0.13
C GLU A 40 -3.00 6.76 0.69
N THR A 41 -3.08 6.33 1.95
CA THR A 41 -1.90 6.16 2.78
C THR A 41 -0.98 5.08 2.21
N CYS A 42 -1.55 3.97 1.77
CA CYS A 42 -0.78 2.91 1.14
C CYS A 42 -0.11 3.37 -0.15
N LYS A 43 -0.80 4.17 -0.95
CA LYS A 43 -0.23 4.73 -2.17
C LYS A 43 0.98 5.61 -1.87
N LEU A 44 0.87 6.46 -0.85
CA LEU A 44 2.00 7.30 -0.44
C LEU A 44 3.20 6.46 -0.02
N TYR A 45 2.95 5.40 0.73
CA TYR A 45 4.01 4.51 1.15
C TYR A 45 4.68 3.83 -0.05
N LEU A 46 3.87 3.31 -0.97
CA LEU A 46 4.38 2.67 -2.18
C LEU A 46 5.20 3.66 -3.02
N GLN A 47 4.71 4.88 -3.14
CA GLN A 47 5.40 5.92 -3.89
C GLN A 47 6.76 6.23 -3.27
N LEU A 48 6.83 6.34 -1.95
CA LEU A 48 8.08 6.59 -1.25
C LEU A 48 9.08 5.47 -1.45
N GLU A 49 8.63 4.23 -1.32
CA GLU A 49 9.52 3.08 -1.49
C GLU A 49 9.99 2.95 -2.94
N ALA A 50 9.13 3.26 -3.90
CA ALA A 50 9.54 3.26 -5.30
C ALA A 50 10.61 4.31 -5.58
N MET A 51 10.49 5.47 -4.95
CA MET A 51 11.50 6.51 -5.08
C MET A 51 12.81 6.12 -4.40
N ARG A 52 12.71 5.47 -3.25
CA ARG A 52 13.86 5.08 -2.45
C ARG A 52 14.71 4.01 -3.14
N PHE A 53 14.06 3.04 -3.80
CA PHE A 53 14.74 1.95 -4.48
C PHE A 53 14.99 2.23 -5.95
N ASP A 54 14.78 3.47 -6.34
CA ASP A 54 14.96 3.94 -7.70
C ASP A 54 14.11 3.10 -8.65
N THR A 55 14.58 2.68 -9.79
CA THR A 55 13.78 2.00 -10.79
C THR A 55 13.60 0.50 -10.55
N LYS A 56 14.07 0.00 -9.42
CA LYS A 56 14.03 -1.44 -9.16
C LYS A 56 12.71 -1.95 -8.64
N PHE A 57 11.77 -1.06 -8.39
CA PHE A 57 10.50 -1.40 -7.77
C PHE A 57 9.37 -0.68 -8.49
N SER A 58 8.34 -1.42 -8.83
CA SER A 58 7.12 -0.84 -9.41
C SER A 58 5.92 -1.31 -8.61
N TYR A 59 4.82 -0.57 -8.75
CA TYR A 59 3.60 -0.92 -8.03
C TYR A 59 2.39 -0.51 -8.83
N ALA A 60 1.27 -1.14 -8.50
CA ALA A 60 -0.02 -0.77 -9.07
C ALA A 60 -1.09 -0.88 -7.99
N VAL A 61 -2.07 0.02 -8.05
CA VAL A 61 -3.21 -0.01 -7.14
C VAL A 61 -4.47 -0.03 -8.01
N HIS A 62 -5.28 -1.04 -7.80
CA HIS A 62 -6.50 -1.21 -8.57
C HIS A 62 -7.67 -1.35 -7.61
N VAL A 63 -8.70 -0.53 -7.82
CA VAL A 63 -9.89 -0.53 -6.99
C VAL A 63 -11.11 -0.74 -7.88
N ASP A 64 -11.97 -1.67 -7.49
CA ASP A 64 -13.22 -1.94 -8.18
C ASP A 64 -14.08 -0.68 -8.20
N GLU A 65 -14.62 -0.36 -9.37
CA GLU A 65 -15.42 0.85 -9.55
C GLU A 65 -16.72 0.83 -8.74
N ASN A 66 -17.19 -0.35 -8.37
CA ASN A 66 -18.45 -0.49 -7.66
C ASN A 66 -18.33 -0.19 -6.16
N ILE A 67 -17.15 0.15 -5.68
CA ILE A 67 -16.93 0.42 -4.26
C ILE A 67 -16.92 1.92 -4.01
N ASP A 68 -17.80 2.36 -3.09
CA ASP A 68 -17.75 3.73 -2.59
C ASP A 68 -16.77 3.75 -1.41
N LEU A 69 -15.52 4.06 -1.71
CA LEU A 69 -14.44 3.98 -0.74
C LEU A 69 -14.65 4.86 0.48
N LYS A 70 -15.31 5.99 0.29
CA LYS A 70 -15.49 6.95 1.39
C LYS A 70 -16.57 6.54 2.37
N SER A 71 -17.45 5.62 1.95
CA SER A 71 -18.52 5.14 2.84
C SER A 71 -18.14 3.86 3.58
N VAL A 72 -17.02 3.23 3.21
CA VAL A 72 -16.57 1.99 3.85
C VAL A 72 -15.59 2.33 4.97
N GLN A 73 -15.90 1.87 6.18
CA GLN A 73 -15.04 2.09 7.34
C GLN A 73 -14.20 0.84 7.60
N VAL A 74 -12.91 1.03 7.84
CA VAL A 74 -11.99 -0.06 8.14
C VAL A 74 -11.13 0.35 9.33
N PRO A 75 -10.57 -0.63 10.06
CA PRO A 75 -9.60 -0.28 11.10
C PRO A 75 -8.42 0.45 10.48
N ALA A 76 -7.95 1.48 11.17
CA ALA A 76 -6.80 2.25 10.69
C ALA A 76 -5.58 1.35 10.59
N LEU A 77 -4.82 1.50 9.51
CA LEU A 77 -3.59 0.77 9.27
C LEU A 77 -3.79 -0.75 9.15
N ILE A 78 -4.94 -1.18 8.65
CA ILE A 78 -5.18 -2.62 8.46
C ILE A 78 -4.46 -3.15 7.22
N ILE A 79 -4.33 -2.34 6.18
CA ILE A 79 -3.73 -2.77 4.91
C ILE A 79 -2.22 -2.52 4.88
N GLN A 80 -1.78 -1.39 5.44
CA GLN A 80 -0.40 -0.95 5.32
C GLN A 80 0.63 -1.98 5.80
N PRO A 81 0.44 -2.70 6.92
CA PRO A 81 1.43 -3.70 7.34
C PRO A 81 1.68 -4.79 6.30
N PHE A 82 0.63 -5.17 5.55
CA PHE A 82 0.78 -6.17 4.50
C PHE A 82 1.57 -5.64 3.32
N ILE A 83 1.39 -4.37 3.00
CA ILE A 83 2.19 -3.70 1.97
C ILE A 83 3.65 -3.65 2.41
N GLU A 84 3.90 -3.29 3.66
CA GLU A 84 5.25 -3.26 4.21
C GLU A 84 5.91 -4.63 4.12
N ASN A 85 5.19 -5.68 4.50
CA ASN A 85 5.72 -7.03 4.45
C ASN A 85 6.03 -7.46 3.00
N ALA A 86 5.17 -7.11 2.06
CA ALA A 86 5.41 -7.45 0.66
C ALA A 86 6.71 -6.82 0.16
N ILE A 87 6.97 -5.59 0.55
CA ILE A 87 8.19 -4.89 0.13
C ILE A 87 9.41 -5.46 0.85
N TRP A 88 9.36 -5.56 2.17
CA TRP A 88 10.53 -5.93 2.96
C TRP A 88 10.90 -7.40 2.82
N HIS A 89 9.93 -8.28 2.60
CA HIS A 89 10.19 -9.72 2.50
C HIS A 89 10.14 -10.24 1.07
N GLY A 90 9.40 -9.56 0.19
CA GLY A 90 9.25 -10.01 -1.18
C GLY A 90 10.18 -9.32 -2.16
N ILE A 91 10.35 -8.01 -2.04
CA ILE A 91 11.05 -7.19 -3.04
C ILE A 91 12.50 -6.92 -2.65
N ILE A 92 12.72 -6.44 -1.43
CA ILE A 92 14.06 -5.99 -1.02
C ILE A 92 15.13 -7.08 -1.09
N PRO A 93 14.86 -8.35 -0.66
CA PRO A 93 15.85 -9.39 -0.75
C PRO A 93 16.30 -9.72 -2.16
N HIS A 94 15.54 -9.32 -3.16
CA HIS A 94 15.82 -9.62 -4.57
C HIS A 94 16.31 -8.37 -5.29
N ASN A 95 17.59 -8.35 -5.60
CA ASN A 95 18.21 -7.19 -6.24
C ASN A 95 17.72 -6.95 -7.66
N SER A 96 17.02 -7.89 -8.25
CA SER A 96 16.47 -7.74 -9.60
C SER A 96 15.24 -6.84 -9.65
N GLY A 97 14.77 -6.37 -8.50
CA GLY A 97 13.58 -5.55 -8.44
C GLY A 97 12.33 -6.38 -8.26
N GLY A 98 11.19 -5.77 -8.47
CA GLY A 98 9.94 -6.47 -8.33
C GLY A 98 8.74 -5.57 -8.51
N HIS A 99 7.57 -6.17 -8.38
CA HIS A 99 6.30 -5.47 -8.56
C HIS A 99 5.35 -5.85 -7.43
N VAL A 100 4.70 -4.84 -6.86
CA VAL A 100 3.68 -5.04 -5.83
C VAL A 100 2.36 -4.50 -6.36
N SER A 101 1.30 -5.28 -6.23
CA SER A 101 -0.03 -4.82 -6.60
C SER A 101 -0.98 -4.90 -5.42
N LEU A 102 -1.82 -3.90 -5.31
CA LEU A 102 -2.89 -3.83 -4.33
C LEU A 102 -4.20 -3.81 -5.10
N ASN A 103 -5.01 -4.82 -4.88
CA ASN A 103 -6.30 -4.94 -5.55
C ASN A 103 -7.40 -4.95 -4.51
N VAL A 104 -8.39 -4.08 -4.70
CA VAL A 104 -9.55 -3.98 -3.82
C VAL A 104 -10.77 -4.34 -4.64
N LEU A 105 -11.39 -5.47 -4.32
CA LEU A 105 -12.44 -6.08 -5.12
C LEU A 105 -13.73 -6.17 -4.33
N PHE A 106 -14.85 -5.95 -5.00
CA PHE A 106 -16.16 -6.07 -4.41
C PHE A 106 -16.74 -7.45 -4.72
N LYS A 107 -17.05 -8.21 -3.68
CA LYS A 107 -17.55 -9.58 -3.80
C LYS A 107 -18.97 -9.68 -3.22
N GLY A 108 -19.86 -8.82 -3.67
CA GLY A 108 -21.24 -8.83 -3.22
C GLY A 108 -21.44 -8.08 -1.91
N ASP A 109 -21.19 -8.75 -0.80
CA ASP A 109 -21.33 -8.15 0.53
C ASP A 109 -20.01 -8.05 1.28
N VAL A 110 -18.91 -8.43 0.65
CA VAL A 110 -17.57 -8.37 1.23
C VAL A 110 -16.65 -7.64 0.28
N ILE A 111 -15.63 -7.02 0.86
CA ILE A 111 -14.57 -6.40 0.08
C ILE A 111 -13.30 -7.21 0.30
N ASP A 112 -12.74 -7.74 -0.78
CA ASP A 112 -11.48 -8.45 -0.74
C ASP A 112 -10.34 -7.49 -1.03
N VAL A 113 -9.33 -7.53 -0.18
CA VAL A 113 -8.09 -6.77 -0.40
C VAL A 113 -7.00 -7.78 -0.67
N VAL A 114 -6.43 -7.71 -1.86
CA VAL A 114 -5.43 -8.68 -2.31
C VAL A 114 -4.13 -7.94 -2.56
N ILE A 115 -3.08 -8.36 -1.88
CA ILE A 115 -1.75 -7.79 -2.03
C ILE A 115 -0.86 -8.89 -2.60
N ASP A 116 -0.35 -8.62 -3.80
CA ASP A 116 0.50 -9.54 -4.53
C ASP A 116 1.86 -8.93 -4.73
N ASP A 117 2.90 -9.75 -4.62
CA ASP A 117 4.22 -9.38 -5.07
C ASP A 117 4.80 -10.51 -5.91
N ASP A 118 5.70 -10.17 -6.81
CA ASP A 118 6.34 -11.16 -7.67
C ASP A 118 7.74 -11.52 -7.19
N GLY A 119 8.08 -11.15 -5.96
CA GLY A 119 9.38 -11.47 -5.39
C GLY A 119 9.49 -12.92 -4.96
N ILE A 120 8.58 -13.38 -4.08
CA ILE A 120 8.57 -14.76 -3.58
C ILE A 120 7.13 -15.25 -3.63
N GLY A 121 6.82 -16.08 -4.62
CA GLY A 121 5.45 -16.49 -4.90
C GLY A 121 4.71 -17.13 -3.73
N ARG A 122 5.39 -17.97 -2.94
CA ARG A 122 4.76 -18.64 -1.81
C ARG A 122 4.32 -17.66 -0.74
N GLU A 123 5.18 -16.72 -0.41
CA GLU A 123 4.86 -15.73 0.60
C GLU A 123 3.76 -14.79 0.15
N ALA A 124 3.78 -14.43 -1.13
CA ALA A 124 2.72 -13.62 -1.70
C ALA A 124 1.36 -14.30 -1.55
N SER A 125 1.30 -15.60 -1.82
CA SER A 125 0.06 -16.35 -1.70
C SER A 125 -0.45 -16.36 -0.26
N GLN A 126 0.44 -16.54 0.71
CA GLN A 126 0.05 -16.54 2.12
C GLN A 126 -0.42 -15.16 2.57
N LEU A 127 0.27 -14.12 2.13
CA LEU A 127 -0.12 -12.75 2.46
C LEU A 127 -1.50 -12.43 1.89
N ASN A 128 -1.77 -12.88 0.68
CA ASN A 128 -3.08 -12.66 0.07
C ASN A 128 -4.19 -13.29 0.91
N LYS A 129 -3.98 -14.51 1.36
CA LYS A 129 -4.95 -15.19 2.20
C LYS A 129 -5.15 -14.46 3.51
N SER A 130 -4.06 -14.01 4.12
CA SER A 130 -4.13 -13.29 5.38
C SER A 130 -4.87 -11.97 5.23
N ALA A 131 -4.57 -11.24 4.16
CA ALA A 131 -5.23 -9.96 3.90
C ALA A 131 -6.73 -10.15 3.69
N SER A 132 -7.11 -11.15 2.90
CA SER A 132 -8.51 -11.45 2.65
C SER A 132 -9.24 -11.84 3.94
N SER A 133 -8.60 -12.68 4.75
CA SER A 133 -9.16 -13.08 6.04
C SER A 133 -9.40 -11.89 6.94
N LEU A 134 -8.41 -11.01 7.04
CA LEU A 134 -8.54 -9.82 7.90
C LEU A 134 -9.62 -8.89 7.40
N ALA A 135 -9.71 -8.69 6.09
CA ALA A 135 -10.76 -7.85 5.51
C ALA A 135 -12.14 -8.44 5.80
N HIS A 136 -12.27 -9.76 5.69
CA HIS A 136 -13.52 -10.45 5.99
C HIS A 136 -13.87 -10.31 7.48
N GLN A 137 -12.90 -10.49 8.36
CA GLN A 137 -13.13 -10.35 9.80
C GLN A 137 -13.53 -8.94 10.20
N SER A 138 -12.97 -7.94 9.51
CA SER A 138 -13.28 -6.55 9.79
C SER A 138 -14.76 -6.23 9.58
N LYS A 139 -15.42 -6.98 8.73
CA LYS A 139 -16.82 -6.77 8.43
C LYS A 139 -17.74 -7.50 9.40
N GLY A 140 -17.25 -8.58 9.95
CA GLY A 140 -18.01 -9.38 10.88
C GLY A 140 -18.05 -8.74 12.25
#